data_58c831b1f99610c1f3564885795c731b
#
_entry.id   58c831b1f99610c1f3564885795c731b
#
_cell.length_a   1.000
_cell.length_b   1.000
_cell.length_c   1.000
_cell.angle_alpha   90.00
_cell.angle_beta   90.00
_cell.angle_gamma   90.00
#
_symmetry.space_group_name_H-M   'P 1'
#
loop_
_entity.id
_entity.type
_entity.pdbx_description
1 polymer ?
#
loop_
_entity_poly.entity_id
_entity_poly.type
_entity_poly.pdbx_seq_one_letter_code
_entity_poly.pdbx_strand_id
1 'polypeptide(L)'
;MSIEISDYVDVKQRAEELGCNVPTELALLPRNFDSAGSKDELAHQNPVPTIRVLWRRAGIAETRIEKQGDRFAYVKEKDFGGWLGPVIFVGSSLLARDPDTLSLALGIIADYIGGWYAVLSAEQKVKLDIVVEQPGGGACKRIEYEGDVEGLRGLPPVALGLGGQG
;
A
#
# COMPACT_ATOMS: atom_id res chain seq x y z
N MET A 1 15.31 -8.75 7.93
CA MET A 1 13.86 -8.43 7.85
C MET A 1 13.49 -7.53 9.01
N SER A 2 12.81 -6.45 8.72
CA SER A 2 12.32 -5.58 9.78
C SER A 2 10.86 -5.21 9.53
N ILE A 3 10.09 -5.17 10.61
CA ILE A 3 8.69 -4.74 10.61
C ILE A 3 8.56 -3.71 11.72
N GLU A 4 8.16 -2.49 11.35
CA GLU A 4 7.91 -1.43 12.31
C GLU A 4 6.46 -1.00 12.23
N ILE A 5 5.83 -0.84 13.38
CA ILE A 5 4.43 -0.41 13.46
C ILE A 5 4.39 0.96 14.13
N SER A 6 3.71 1.89 13.49
CA SER A 6 3.60 3.27 13.99
C SER A 6 2.21 3.82 13.70
N ASP A 7 1.89 4.95 14.33
CA ASP A 7 0.67 5.67 14.00
C ASP A 7 0.77 6.30 12.62
N TYR A 8 -0.38 6.42 11.98
CA TYR A 8 -0.47 7.09 10.69
C TYR A 8 -1.64 8.08 10.72
N VAL A 9 -1.67 8.99 9.76
CA VAL A 9 -2.77 9.96 9.66
C VAL A 9 -4.10 9.24 9.43
N ASP A 10 -5.20 9.89 9.79
CA ASP A 10 -6.54 9.44 9.42
C ASP A 10 -6.64 9.57 7.90
N VAL A 11 -6.57 8.44 7.19
CA VAL A 11 -6.46 8.43 5.73
C VAL A 11 -7.70 9.05 5.08
N LYS A 12 -8.89 8.74 5.59
CA LYS A 12 -10.13 9.24 5.01
C LYS A 12 -10.25 10.75 5.17
N GLN A 13 -9.92 11.26 6.36
CA GLN A 13 -9.93 12.68 6.62
C GLN A 13 -8.87 13.39 5.77
N ARG A 14 -7.67 12.83 5.70
CA ARG A 14 -6.57 13.40 4.91
C ARG A 14 -6.93 13.48 3.43
N ALA A 15 -7.57 12.44 2.90
CA ALA A 15 -8.00 12.43 1.50
C ALA A 15 -8.99 13.58 1.23
N GLU A 16 -9.93 13.80 2.15
CA GLU A 16 -10.86 14.93 2.03
C GLU A 16 -10.12 16.26 2.05
N GLU A 17 -9.19 16.43 2.98
CA GLU A 17 -8.41 17.67 3.09
C GLU A 17 -7.60 17.97 1.83
N LEU A 18 -7.07 16.92 1.19
CA LEU A 18 -6.29 17.07 -0.04
C LEU A 18 -7.16 17.19 -1.30
N GLY A 19 -8.47 16.99 -1.18
CA GLY A 19 -9.37 17.01 -2.34
C GLY A 19 -9.29 15.75 -3.19
N CYS A 20 -8.89 14.64 -2.59
CA CYS A 20 -8.84 13.33 -3.25
C CYS A 20 -10.13 12.55 -3.04
N ASN A 21 -10.32 11.48 -3.81
CA ASN A 21 -11.37 10.52 -3.49
C ASN A 21 -11.05 9.85 -2.15
N VAL A 22 -12.07 9.58 -1.35
CA VAL A 22 -11.88 8.93 -0.05
C VAL A 22 -11.83 7.42 -0.26
N PRO A 23 -10.71 6.76 0.08
CA PRO A 23 -10.62 5.32 -0.07
C PRO A 23 -11.47 4.60 0.97
N THR A 24 -12.13 3.51 0.56
CA THR A 24 -13.05 2.78 1.43
C THR A 24 -12.52 1.41 1.83
N GLU A 25 -11.91 0.67 0.92
CA GLU A 25 -11.43 -0.68 1.20
C GLU A 25 -9.95 -0.83 0.90
N LEU A 26 -9.57 -0.91 -0.37
CA LEU A 26 -8.18 -1.10 -0.77
C LEU A 26 -7.76 0.06 -1.64
N ALA A 27 -6.63 0.68 -1.34
CA ALA A 27 -6.12 1.80 -2.12
C ALA A 27 -4.61 1.82 -2.14
N LEU A 28 -4.04 2.35 -3.22
CA LEU A 28 -2.61 2.61 -3.32
C LEU A 28 -2.39 4.10 -3.03
N LEU A 29 -1.58 4.38 -2.02
CA LEU A 29 -1.30 5.74 -1.60
C LEU A 29 0.13 6.13 -1.97
N PRO A 30 0.35 7.39 -2.37
CA PRO A 30 1.71 7.92 -2.48
C PRO A 30 2.43 7.84 -1.14
N ARG A 31 3.74 7.63 -1.16
CA ARG A 31 4.52 7.63 0.09
C ARG A 31 4.49 8.97 0.80
N ASN A 32 4.27 10.05 0.07
CA ASN A 32 4.16 11.38 0.67
C ASN A 32 2.71 11.78 0.96
N PHE A 33 1.79 10.82 0.99
CA PHE A 33 0.38 11.11 1.26
C PHE A 33 0.17 11.82 2.60
N ASP A 34 0.94 11.45 3.60
CA ASP A 34 0.84 12.03 4.96
C ASP A 34 1.53 13.39 5.09
N SER A 35 2.45 13.74 4.20
CA SER A 35 3.29 14.91 4.33
C SER A 35 3.10 15.97 3.24
N ALA A 36 2.45 15.64 2.14
CA ALA A 36 2.26 16.58 1.03
C ALA A 36 1.45 17.79 1.49
N GLY A 37 1.85 18.98 1.04
CA GLY A 37 1.14 20.21 1.37
C GLY A 37 -0.13 20.41 0.57
N SER A 38 -0.23 19.77 -0.60
CA SER A 38 -1.41 19.87 -1.46
C SER A 38 -1.48 18.64 -2.36
N LYS A 39 -2.63 18.47 -3.03
CA LYS A 39 -2.83 17.37 -3.98
C LYS A 39 -1.79 17.40 -5.10
N ASP A 40 -1.39 18.59 -5.54
CA ASP A 40 -0.43 18.75 -6.63
C ASP A 40 0.95 18.20 -6.30
N GLU A 41 1.29 18.07 -5.02
CA GLU A 41 2.57 17.53 -4.58
C GLU A 41 2.58 16.01 -4.47
N LEU A 42 1.42 15.36 -4.55
CA LEU A 42 1.34 13.91 -4.41
C LEU A 42 2.06 13.22 -5.57
N ALA A 43 2.86 12.22 -5.25
CA ALA A 43 3.61 11.47 -6.25
C ALA A 43 3.60 9.99 -5.89
N HIS A 44 3.11 9.17 -6.82
CA HIS A 44 3.11 7.73 -6.69
C HIS A 44 4.50 7.14 -6.92
N GLN A 45 4.77 6.02 -6.28
CA GLN A 45 5.96 5.24 -6.59
C GLN A 45 5.83 4.61 -7.97
N ASN A 46 6.97 4.46 -8.63
CA ASN A 46 7.03 3.97 -10.00
C ASN A 46 6.32 2.62 -10.24
N PRO A 47 6.31 1.65 -9.30
CA PRO A 47 5.60 0.38 -9.51
C PRO A 47 4.08 0.45 -9.52
N VAL A 48 3.47 1.56 -9.11
CA VAL A 48 2.01 1.65 -8.94
C VAL A 48 1.22 1.27 -10.20
N PRO A 49 1.55 1.77 -11.41
CA PRO A 49 0.77 1.37 -12.59
C PRO A 49 0.78 -0.13 -12.84
N THR A 50 1.92 -0.79 -12.63
CA THR A 50 2.03 -2.23 -12.80
C THR A 50 1.17 -2.99 -11.80
N ILE A 51 1.21 -2.58 -10.52
CA ILE A 51 0.40 -3.19 -9.47
C ILE A 51 -1.09 -3.07 -9.83
N ARG A 52 -1.52 -1.90 -10.30
CA ARG A 52 -2.92 -1.68 -10.68
C ARG A 52 -3.38 -2.61 -11.79
N VAL A 53 -2.54 -2.82 -12.79
CA VAL A 53 -2.86 -3.74 -13.89
C VAL A 53 -2.99 -5.17 -13.36
N LEU A 54 -2.04 -5.60 -12.54
CA LEU A 54 -2.04 -6.96 -12.00
C LEU A 54 -3.25 -7.21 -11.10
N TRP A 55 -3.58 -6.26 -10.24
CA TRP A 55 -4.76 -6.39 -9.37
C TRP A 55 -6.05 -6.45 -10.18
N ARG A 56 -6.18 -5.59 -11.19
CA ARG A 56 -7.37 -5.58 -12.04
C ARG A 56 -7.55 -6.92 -12.76
N ARG A 57 -6.45 -7.49 -13.27
CA ARG A 57 -6.49 -8.79 -13.92
C ARG A 57 -6.92 -9.91 -12.97
N ALA A 58 -6.62 -9.78 -11.71
CA ALA A 58 -6.99 -10.75 -10.68
C ALA A 58 -8.39 -10.50 -10.09
N GLY A 59 -9.08 -9.46 -10.55
CA GLY A 59 -10.40 -9.13 -10.01
C GLY A 59 -10.39 -8.41 -8.69
N ILE A 60 -9.26 -7.85 -8.29
CA ILE A 60 -9.15 -7.10 -7.04
C ILE A 60 -9.59 -5.67 -7.29
N ALA A 61 -10.60 -5.22 -6.55
CA ALA A 61 -11.09 -3.86 -6.63
C ALA A 61 -10.21 -2.92 -5.81
N GLU A 62 -9.92 -1.77 -6.38
CA GLU A 62 -9.13 -0.72 -5.76
C GLU A 62 -9.91 0.58 -5.81
N THR A 63 -9.89 1.37 -4.73
CA THR A 63 -10.36 2.75 -4.75
C THR A 63 -9.20 3.64 -5.14
N ARG A 64 -9.29 4.31 -6.27
CA ARG A 64 -8.26 5.26 -6.67
C ARG A 64 -8.52 6.59 -5.97
N ILE A 65 -7.49 7.14 -5.32
CA ILE A 65 -7.62 8.44 -4.67
C ILE A 65 -7.60 9.58 -5.70
N GLU A 66 -7.06 9.33 -6.89
CA GLU A 66 -7.09 10.33 -7.97
C GLU A 66 -8.52 10.47 -8.47
N LYS A 67 -9.02 11.70 -8.48
CA LYS A 67 -10.30 12.00 -9.11
C LYS A 67 -10.13 11.99 -10.61
N GLN A 68 -11.24 11.88 -11.35
CA GLN A 68 -11.19 11.94 -12.79
C GLN A 68 -10.50 13.23 -13.24
N GLY A 69 -9.50 13.10 -14.09
CA GLY A 69 -8.72 14.23 -14.57
C GLY A 69 -7.47 14.52 -13.76
N ASP A 70 -7.34 14.00 -12.57
CA ASP A 70 -6.13 14.16 -11.77
C ASP A 70 -4.99 13.33 -12.34
N ARG A 71 -3.79 13.89 -12.31
CA ARG A 71 -2.57 13.18 -12.69
C ARG A 71 -1.51 13.43 -11.65
N PHE A 72 -1.15 12.38 -10.92
CA PHE A 72 -0.05 12.46 -9.96
C PHE A 72 1.25 12.14 -10.67
N ALA A 73 2.33 12.77 -10.23
CA ALA A 73 3.66 12.45 -10.72
C ALA A 73 4.05 11.03 -10.27
N TYR A 74 5.05 10.46 -10.93
CA TYR A 74 5.63 9.19 -10.53
C TYR A 74 7.10 9.42 -10.18
N VAL A 75 7.54 8.81 -9.08
CA VAL A 75 8.91 8.95 -8.62
C VAL A 75 9.58 7.59 -8.54
N LYS A 76 10.87 7.57 -8.82
CA LYS A 76 11.71 6.41 -8.63
C LYS A 76 12.76 6.75 -7.59
N GLU A 77 12.76 6.00 -6.49
CA GLU A 77 13.76 6.21 -5.45
C GLU A 77 15.08 5.58 -5.91
N LYS A 78 16.07 6.42 -6.17
CA LYS A 78 17.35 5.97 -6.73
C LYS A 78 18.29 5.39 -5.69
N ASP A 79 18.13 5.81 -4.44
CA ASP A 79 19.10 5.47 -3.38
C ASP A 79 18.72 4.24 -2.58
N PHE A 80 17.53 3.69 -2.80
CA PHE A 80 17.07 2.56 -2.00
C PHE A 80 17.86 1.27 -2.29
N GLY A 81 18.25 1.03 -3.52
CA GLY A 81 19.00 -0.16 -3.90
C GLY A 81 18.18 -1.44 -3.98
N GLY A 82 16.84 -1.33 -4.07
CA GLY A 82 15.94 -2.46 -4.17
C GLY A 82 14.60 -2.05 -4.75
N TRP A 83 13.56 -2.83 -4.45
CA TRP A 83 12.21 -2.53 -4.89
C TRP A 83 11.49 -1.72 -3.82
N LEU A 84 11.10 -0.50 -4.17
CA LEU A 84 10.35 0.38 -3.27
C LEU A 84 8.92 0.47 -3.77
N GLY A 85 7.99 -0.06 -2.98
CA GLY A 85 6.58 -0.05 -3.30
C GLY A 85 5.85 1.14 -2.71
N PRO A 86 4.57 1.25 -3.07
CA PRO A 86 3.70 2.29 -2.51
C PRO A 86 3.30 1.97 -1.08
N VAL A 87 2.44 2.83 -0.54
CA VAL A 87 1.71 2.55 0.70
C VAL A 87 0.37 1.92 0.30
N ILE A 88 0.04 0.78 0.88
CA ILE A 88 -1.24 0.11 0.63
C ILE A 88 -2.18 0.40 1.79
N PHE A 89 -3.28 1.08 1.52
CA PHE A 89 -4.32 1.32 2.52
C PHE A 89 -5.32 0.17 2.53
N VAL A 90 -5.67 -0.29 3.72
CA VAL A 90 -6.67 -1.34 3.92
C VAL A 90 -7.72 -0.82 4.90
N GLY A 91 -8.95 -0.67 4.44
CA GLY A 91 -10.05 -0.23 5.28
C GLY A 91 -10.51 -1.32 6.24
N SER A 92 -11.03 -0.91 7.40
CA SER A 92 -11.50 -1.86 8.41
C SER A 92 -12.63 -2.75 7.90
N SER A 93 -13.48 -2.22 7.01
CA SER A 93 -14.58 -3.00 6.44
C SER A 93 -14.07 -4.15 5.59
N LEU A 94 -12.99 -3.95 4.84
CA LEU A 94 -12.41 -5.03 4.04
C LEU A 94 -11.86 -6.14 4.93
N LEU A 95 -11.11 -5.78 5.96
CA LEU A 95 -10.54 -6.78 6.87
C LEU A 95 -11.61 -7.57 7.62
N ALA A 96 -12.74 -6.92 7.95
CA ALA A 96 -13.84 -7.59 8.63
C ALA A 96 -14.61 -8.52 7.69
N ARG A 97 -14.78 -8.14 6.42
CA ARG A 97 -15.62 -8.85 5.48
C ARG A 97 -14.86 -9.88 4.65
N ASP A 98 -13.65 -9.52 4.21
CA ASP A 98 -12.89 -10.36 3.27
C ASP A 98 -11.38 -10.13 3.43
N PRO A 99 -10.80 -10.64 4.53
CA PRO A 99 -9.37 -10.47 4.76
C PRO A 99 -8.50 -11.18 3.72
N ASP A 100 -9.04 -12.18 3.01
CA ASP A 100 -8.30 -12.92 1.99
C ASP A 100 -7.92 -12.03 0.81
N THR A 101 -8.66 -10.96 0.55
CA THR A 101 -8.31 -10.02 -0.51
C THR A 101 -6.94 -9.39 -0.26
N LEU A 102 -6.61 -9.06 0.98
CA LEU A 102 -5.28 -8.51 1.28
C LEU A 102 -4.19 -9.54 1.02
N SER A 103 -4.42 -10.79 1.40
CA SER A 103 -3.46 -11.87 1.14
C SER A 103 -3.24 -12.06 -0.36
N LEU A 104 -4.31 -12.02 -1.14
CA LEU A 104 -4.22 -12.14 -2.59
C LEU A 104 -3.47 -10.94 -3.18
N ALA A 105 -3.79 -9.73 -2.75
CA ALA A 105 -3.15 -8.52 -3.25
C ALA A 105 -1.64 -8.53 -3.00
N LEU A 106 -1.22 -8.92 -1.80
CA LEU A 106 0.20 -8.99 -1.45
C LEU A 106 0.89 -10.16 -2.16
N GLY A 107 0.21 -11.29 -2.32
CA GLY A 107 0.75 -12.44 -3.04
C GLY A 107 1.05 -12.11 -4.50
N ILE A 108 0.19 -11.34 -5.14
CA ILE A 108 0.39 -10.90 -6.52
C ILE A 108 1.63 -10.01 -6.62
N ILE A 109 1.81 -9.09 -5.70
CA ILE A 109 2.99 -8.23 -5.66
C ILE A 109 4.25 -9.08 -5.45
N ALA A 110 4.20 -10.02 -4.51
CA ALA A 110 5.35 -10.89 -4.22
C ALA A 110 5.73 -11.73 -5.44
N ASP A 111 4.75 -12.29 -6.15
CA ASP A 111 5.01 -13.07 -7.36
C ASP A 111 5.65 -12.22 -8.45
N TYR A 112 5.17 -10.99 -8.63
CA TYR A 112 5.72 -10.08 -9.61
C TYR A 112 7.17 -9.73 -9.31
N ILE A 113 7.46 -9.35 -8.06
CA ILE A 113 8.81 -8.99 -7.64
C ILE A 113 9.74 -10.21 -7.72
N GLY A 114 9.26 -11.37 -7.27
CA GLY A 114 10.04 -12.60 -7.30
C GLY A 114 10.47 -13.00 -8.69
N GLY A 115 9.56 -12.87 -9.67
CA GLY A 115 9.88 -13.12 -11.08
C GLY A 115 10.92 -12.16 -11.61
N TRP A 116 10.83 -10.88 -11.22
CA TRP A 116 11.77 -9.87 -11.68
C TRP A 116 13.17 -10.08 -11.06
N TYR A 117 13.21 -10.35 -9.74
CA TYR A 117 14.48 -10.53 -9.03
C TYR A 117 15.17 -11.87 -9.34
N ALA A 118 14.43 -12.86 -9.79
CA ALA A 118 15.05 -14.11 -10.23
C ALA A 118 16.04 -13.90 -11.37
N VAL A 119 15.86 -12.82 -12.15
CA VAL A 119 16.74 -12.49 -13.27
C VAL A 119 17.88 -11.56 -12.86
N LEU A 120 17.68 -10.75 -11.82
CA LEU A 120 18.63 -9.68 -11.48
C LEU A 120 19.57 -10.04 -10.32
N SER A 121 19.03 -10.28 -9.13
CA SER A 121 19.86 -10.57 -7.95
C SER A 121 18.98 -11.03 -6.80
N ALA A 122 19.45 -12.04 -6.08
CA ALA A 122 18.73 -12.55 -4.90
C ALA A 122 18.88 -11.66 -3.66
N GLU A 123 19.76 -10.66 -3.69
CA GLU A 123 20.07 -9.86 -2.50
C GLU A 123 19.31 -8.54 -2.42
N GLN A 124 18.42 -8.25 -3.34
CA GLN A 124 17.73 -6.97 -3.34
C GLN A 124 16.63 -6.93 -2.31
N LYS A 125 16.56 -5.80 -1.63
CA LYS A 125 15.56 -5.56 -0.59
C LYS A 125 14.25 -5.12 -1.19
N VAL A 126 13.17 -5.46 -0.49
CA VAL A 126 11.82 -4.99 -0.78
C VAL A 126 11.38 -4.10 0.37
N LYS A 127 10.86 -2.92 0.06
CA LYS A 127 10.23 -2.05 1.04
C LYS A 127 8.80 -1.79 0.62
N LEU A 128 7.87 -2.05 1.55
CA LEU A 128 6.44 -1.84 1.31
C LEU A 128 5.79 -1.45 2.63
N ASP A 129 4.87 -0.49 2.57
CA ASP A 129 4.12 -0.09 3.75
C ASP A 129 2.66 -0.50 3.59
N ILE A 130 2.05 -0.91 4.69
CA ILE A 130 0.60 -1.17 4.76
C ILE A 130 0.03 -0.28 5.83
N VAL A 131 -1.01 0.49 5.49
CA VAL A 131 -1.74 1.32 6.43
C VAL A 131 -3.09 0.67 6.70
N VAL A 132 -3.33 0.35 7.96
CA VAL A 132 -4.52 -0.38 8.38
C VAL A 132 -5.44 0.56 9.15
N GLU A 133 -6.68 0.72 8.68
CA GLU A 133 -7.68 1.48 9.39
C GLU A 133 -8.15 0.67 10.61
N GLN A 134 -8.15 1.32 11.77
CA GLN A 134 -8.56 0.68 13.01
C GLN A 134 -10.08 0.47 13.04
N PRO A 135 -10.57 -0.52 13.79
CA PRO A 135 -12.01 -0.70 13.97
C PRO A 135 -12.68 0.57 14.49
N GLY A 136 -13.85 0.88 13.95
CA GLY A 136 -14.55 2.12 14.26
C GLY A 136 -14.18 3.28 13.35
N GLY A 137 -13.15 3.12 12.53
CA GLY A 137 -12.72 4.13 11.57
C GLY A 137 -11.85 5.22 12.20
N GLY A 138 -11.32 6.09 11.35
CA GLY A 138 -10.51 7.23 11.75
C GLY A 138 -9.05 6.90 11.93
N ALA A 139 -8.67 6.45 13.10
CA ALA A 139 -7.27 6.15 13.41
C ALA A 139 -6.71 5.04 12.51
N CYS A 140 -5.46 5.23 12.07
CA CYS A 140 -4.77 4.25 11.22
C CYS A 140 -3.43 3.89 11.84
N LYS A 141 -2.96 2.68 11.54
CA LYS A 141 -1.61 2.22 11.90
C LYS A 141 -0.85 1.88 10.63
N ARG A 142 0.43 2.19 10.63
CA ARG A 142 1.31 1.88 9.49
C ARG A 142 2.23 0.74 9.86
N ILE A 143 2.30 -0.25 8.97
CA ILE A 143 3.28 -1.33 9.02
C ILE A 143 4.33 -1.02 7.97
N GLU A 144 5.56 -0.78 8.39
CA GLU A 144 6.68 -0.59 7.48
C GLU A 144 7.45 -1.90 7.39
N TYR A 145 7.46 -2.51 6.21
CA TYR A 145 8.18 -3.74 5.96
C TYR A 145 9.42 -3.46 5.12
N GLU A 146 10.55 -4.01 5.55
CA GLU A 146 11.77 -4.03 4.75
C GLU A 146 12.42 -5.40 4.91
N GLY A 147 12.61 -6.09 3.79
CA GLY A 147 13.17 -7.43 3.83
C GLY A 147 13.13 -8.11 2.46
N ASP A 148 13.07 -9.44 2.46
CA ASP A 148 12.98 -10.20 1.22
C ASP A 148 11.54 -10.27 0.69
N VAL A 149 11.40 -10.79 -0.53
CA VAL A 149 10.10 -10.88 -1.20
C VAL A 149 9.14 -11.80 -0.43
N GLU A 150 9.64 -12.92 0.08
CA GLU A 150 8.78 -13.89 0.74
C GLU A 150 8.18 -13.36 2.04
N GLY A 151 8.87 -12.44 2.71
CA GLY A 151 8.35 -11.82 3.92
C GLY A 151 7.07 -11.04 3.70
N LEU A 152 6.79 -10.59 2.46
CA LEU A 152 5.54 -9.92 2.14
C LEU A 152 4.33 -10.81 2.40
N ARG A 153 4.46 -12.10 2.20
CA ARG A 153 3.37 -13.05 2.40
C ARG A 153 3.01 -13.25 3.88
N GLY A 154 3.90 -12.82 4.78
CA GLY A 154 3.67 -12.88 6.22
C GLY A 154 2.98 -11.65 6.78
N LEU A 155 2.76 -10.60 5.97
CA LEU A 155 2.17 -9.35 6.44
C LEU A 155 0.66 -9.41 6.69
N PRO A 156 -0.17 -10.18 5.93
CA PRO A 156 -1.61 -10.19 6.19
C PRO A 156 -2.01 -10.50 7.63
N PRO A 157 -1.43 -11.51 8.31
CA PRO A 157 -1.76 -11.74 9.73
C PRO A 157 -1.41 -10.54 10.63
N VAL A 158 -0.32 -9.82 10.34
CA VAL A 158 0.06 -8.64 11.10
C VAL A 158 -0.99 -7.54 10.92
N ALA A 159 -1.41 -7.30 9.68
CA ALA A 159 -2.45 -6.31 9.38
C ALA A 159 -3.78 -6.70 10.05
N LEU A 160 -4.15 -7.96 9.98
CA LEU A 160 -5.39 -8.46 10.57
C LEU A 160 -5.39 -8.29 12.10
N GLY A 161 -4.24 -8.52 12.74
CA GLY A 161 -4.09 -8.31 14.17
C GLY A 161 -4.28 -6.85 14.59
N LEU A 162 -3.96 -5.90 13.71
CA LEU A 162 -4.14 -4.48 13.99
C LEU A 162 -5.56 -4.00 13.71
N GLY A 163 -6.21 -4.49 12.66
CA GLY A 163 -7.46 -3.94 12.18
C GLY A 163 -8.68 -4.84 12.34
N GLY A 164 -8.49 -6.15 12.47
CA GLY A 164 -9.58 -7.11 12.54
C GLY A 164 -10.00 -7.50 13.95
N GLN A 165 -9.27 -7.04 14.94
CA GLN A 165 -9.53 -7.32 16.35
C GLN A 165 -10.15 -6.10 16.99
N GLY A 166 -11.42 -5.96 16.79
CA GLY A 166 -12.16 -4.83 17.36
C GLY A 166 -12.12 -4.80 18.87
#